data_767158fe8101a6d7499c1cf798b32db0
#
_entry.id   767158fe8101a6d7499c1cf798b32db0
#
_cell.length_a   1.000
_cell.length_b   1.000
_cell.length_c   1.000
_cell.angle_alpha   90.00
_cell.angle_beta   90.00
_cell.angle_gamma   90.00
#
_symmetry.space_group_name_H-M   'P 1'
#
loop_
_entity.id
_entity.type
_entity.pdbx_description
1 polymer ?
#
loop_
_entity_poly.entity_id
_entity_poly.type
_entity_poly.pdbx_seq_one_letter_code
_entity_poly.pdbx_strand_id
1 'polypeptide(L)'
;MNTRELEKQLWAAADKLRGNISSSDYKYVVLGLIFLKYVSDAFSVRYQAAIDENYDPEDRDWYLAENVFWIPKKARWEHLVANAKQPEIGVLVDSAMEAIERDNPSLKGVLPKNYAREALDKRRLGELIDLFTNIKFDTASPKDLLGQVYEYFMGMFADSEGKHGGEFYTPRSIVKLLVEMLEPYSGRVYDPCCGSGGMFVWSEKFVEEHAGRVSDIAVYGQELNETTWRLAKMNMAIRGIDANIKRGDTLMDDQLPDLKADYILANPPFNISDWGQEHLQADPRWKYGLPPKGNANFAWIQHMIHHLSSCGTAGFVLANGSMSSQTGGEGDIRKKLVTKNMIDAIVTLPSQLFFNVAIPCCLW
;
A
#
# COMPACT_ATOMS: atom_id res chain seq x y z
N MET A 1 -25.39 -11.88 2.02
CA MET A 1 -24.26 -12.82 2.15
C MET A 1 -23.29 -12.18 3.15
N ASN A 2 -22.76 -12.93 4.11
CA ASN A 2 -21.81 -12.38 5.10
C ASN A 2 -20.49 -12.06 4.37
N THR A 3 -19.88 -10.92 4.66
CA THR A 3 -18.62 -10.45 4.05
C THR A 3 -17.52 -11.53 4.06
N ARG A 4 -17.37 -12.27 5.17
CA ARG A 4 -16.41 -13.38 5.28
C ARG A 4 -16.65 -14.54 4.31
N GLU A 5 -17.90 -14.82 3.98
CA GLU A 5 -18.26 -15.88 3.01
C GLU A 5 -17.93 -15.42 1.58
N LEU A 6 -18.20 -14.15 1.28
CA LEU A 6 -17.82 -13.52 0.03
C LEU A 6 -16.29 -13.54 -0.18
N GLU A 7 -15.53 -13.11 0.83
CA GLU A 7 -14.06 -13.11 0.83
C GLU A 7 -13.49 -14.49 0.52
N LYS A 8 -14.01 -15.55 1.16
CA LYS A 8 -13.58 -16.95 0.90
C LYS A 8 -13.89 -17.41 -0.51
N GLN A 9 -15.09 -17.08 -1.02
CA GLN A 9 -15.47 -17.48 -2.39
C GLN A 9 -14.60 -16.77 -3.42
N LEU A 10 -14.33 -15.48 -3.22
CA LEU A 10 -13.44 -14.70 -4.08
C LEU A 10 -12.02 -15.25 -4.07
N TRP A 11 -11.51 -15.58 -2.88
CA TRP A 11 -10.18 -16.18 -2.75
C TRP A 11 -10.10 -17.54 -3.46
N ALA A 12 -11.08 -18.42 -3.24
CA ALA A 12 -11.10 -19.75 -3.86
C ALA A 12 -11.17 -19.68 -5.39
N ALA A 13 -11.83 -18.66 -5.95
CA ALA A 13 -11.89 -18.46 -7.39
C ALA A 13 -10.59 -17.85 -7.93
N ALA A 14 -10.05 -16.89 -7.22
CA ALA A 14 -8.77 -16.30 -7.56
C ALA A 14 -7.65 -17.36 -7.52
N ASP A 15 -7.62 -18.23 -6.51
CA ASP A 15 -6.60 -19.27 -6.37
C ASP A 15 -6.58 -20.25 -7.56
N LYS A 16 -7.70 -20.43 -8.25
CA LYS A 16 -7.76 -21.21 -9.51
C LYS A 16 -6.93 -20.60 -10.65
N LEU A 17 -6.68 -19.28 -10.63
CA LEU A 17 -5.81 -18.62 -11.61
C LEU A 17 -4.31 -18.88 -11.37
N ARG A 18 -3.95 -19.31 -10.15
CA ARG A 18 -2.54 -19.41 -9.73
C ARG A 18 -1.67 -20.24 -10.68
N GLY A 19 -2.14 -21.38 -11.17
CA GLY A 19 -1.49 -22.18 -12.22
C GLY A 19 0.05 -22.14 -12.22
N ASN A 20 0.65 -21.76 -13.35
CA ASN A 20 2.10 -21.66 -13.57
C ASN A 20 2.65 -20.23 -13.38
N ILE A 21 1.92 -19.34 -12.69
CA ILE A 21 2.30 -17.94 -12.49
C ILE A 21 2.99 -17.78 -11.15
N SER A 22 4.00 -16.89 -11.06
CA SER A 22 4.64 -16.57 -9.78
C SER A 22 3.64 -15.96 -8.79
N SER A 23 3.85 -16.15 -7.48
CA SER A 23 2.95 -15.60 -6.45
C SER A 23 2.79 -14.07 -6.55
N SER A 24 3.87 -13.35 -6.83
CA SER A 24 3.86 -11.90 -6.99
C SER A 24 3.05 -11.45 -8.20
N ASP A 25 3.22 -12.12 -9.35
CA ASP A 25 2.46 -11.82 -10.57
C ASP A 25 0.98 -12.13 -10.42
N TYR A 26 0.66 -13.26 -9.78
CA TYR A 26 -0.71 -13.68 -9.51
C TYR A 26 -1.45 -12.66 -8.64
N LYS A 27 -0.86 -12.25 -7.55
CA LYS A 27 -1.35 -11.21 -6.64
C LYS A 27 -1.69 -9.93 -7.41
N TYR A 28 -0.76 -9.47 -8.25
CA TYR A 28 -0.92 -8.25 -9.02
C TYR A 28 -2.05 -8.32 -10.06
N VAL A 29 -2.19 -9.49 -10.73
CA VAL A 29 -3.28 -9.75 -11.68
C VAL A 29 -4.65 -9.70 -10.98
N VAL A 30 -4.81 -10.38 -9.85
CA VAL A 30 -6.09 -10.44 -9.12
C VAL A 30 -6.46 -9.07 -8.55
N LEU A 31 -5.53 -8.40 -7.88
CA LEU A 31 -5.77 -7.07 -7.30
C LEU A 31 -6.03 -6.01 -8.37
N GLY A 32 -5.39 -6.13 -9.53
CA GLY A 32 -5.69 -5.28 -10.68
C GLY A 32 -7.10 -5.44 -11.23
N LEU A 33 -7.63 -6.68 -11.29
CA LEU A 33 -9.04 -6.90 -11.68
C LEU A 33 -10.02 -6.35 -10.65
N ILE A 34 -9.74 -6.52 -9.37
CA ILE A 34 -10.56 -5.93 -8.28
C ILE A 34 -10.56 -4.41 -8.42
N PHE A 35 -9.38 -3.81 -8.66
CA PHE A 35 -9.27 -2.38 -8.91
C PHE A 35 -10.10 -1.93 -10.11
N LEU A 36 -9.98 -2.63 -11.25
CA LEU A 36 -10.71 -2.31 -12.48
C LEU A 36 -12.23 -2.36 -12.26
N LYS A 37 -12.70 -3.40 -11.57
CA LYS A 37 -14.12 -3.52 -11.19
C LYS A 37 -14.58 -2.33 -10.36
N TYR A 38 -13.78 -1.97 -9.35
CA TYR A 38 -14.09 -0.85 -8.47
C TYR A 38 -14.20 0.48 -9.22
N VAL A 39 -13.17 0.85 -9.98
CA VAL A 39 -13.17 2.14 -10.68
C VAL A 39 -14.28 2.22 -11.72
N SER A 40 -14.62 1.08 -12.35
CA SER A 40 -15.73 1.00 -13.30
C SER A 40 -17.09 1.15 -12.63
N ASP A 41 -17.29 0.54 -11.45
CA ASP A 41 -18.54 0.68 -10.69
C ASP A 41 -18.72 2.10 -10.16
N ALA A 42 -17.68 2.69 -9.58
CA ALA A 42 -17.69 4.07 -9.11
C ALA A 42 -18.01 5.04 -10.25
N PHE A 43 -17.41 4.82 -11.42
CA PHE A 43 -17.72 5.58 -12.63
C PHE A 43 -19.17 5.42 -13.05
N SER A 44 -19.71 4.19 -13.08
CA SER A 44 -21.07 3.90 -13.52
C SER A 44 -22.12 4.56 -12.62
N VAL A 45 -21.89 4.57 -11.29
CA VAL A 45 -22.75 5.28 -10.34
C VAL A 45 -22.75 6.78 -10.62
N ARG A 46 -21.56 7.37 -10.82
CA ARG A 46 -21.43 8.81 -11.11
C ARG A 46 -21.98 9.18 -12.49
N TYR A 47 -21.82 8.29 -13.48
CA TYR A 47 -22.40 8.45 -14.82
C TYR A 47 -23.92 8.50 -14.77
N GLN A 48 -24.57 7.62 -14.00
CA GLN A 48 -26.01 7.64 -13.82
C GLN A 48 -26.48 8.91 -13.09
N ALA A 49 -25.75 9.35 -12.05
CA ALA A 49 -26.04 10.59 -11.34
C ALA A 49 -25.99 11.81 -12.27
N ALA A 50 -25.03 11.87 -13.21
CA ALA A 50 -24.96 12.95 -14.20
C ALA A 50 -26.24 12.99 -15.07
N ILE A 51 -26.73 11.82 -15.53
CA ILE A 51 -27.97 11.73 -16.31
C ILE A 51 -29.17 12.20 -15.47
N ASP A 52 -29.28 11.73 -14.23
CA ASP A 52 -30.42 12.03 -13.35
C ASP A 52 -30.46 13.53 -12.97
N GLU A 53 -29.32 14.18 -12.89
CA GLU A 53 -29.17 15.61 -12.58
C GLU A 53 -29.14 16.52 -13.83
N ASN A 54 -29.30 15.95 -15.04
CA ASN A 54 -29.23 16.63 -16.34
C ASN A 54 -27.87 17.30 -16.64
N TYR A 55 -26.76 16.73 -16.14
CA TYR A 55 -25.40 17.07 -16.56
C TYR A 55 -24.99 16.25 -17.78
N ASP A 56 -23.97 16.73 -18.51
CA ASP A 56 -23.37 15.95 -19.57
C ASP A 56 -22.56 14.78 -18.99
N PRO A 57 -22.98 13.51 -19.20
CA PRO A 57 -22.26 12.37 -18.65
C PRO A 57 -20.89 12.11 -19.33
N GLU A 58 -20.54 12.83 -20.41
CA GLU A 58 -19.22 12.76 -21.05
C GLU A 58 -18.30 13.93 -20.58
N ASP A 59 -18.77 14.83 -19.69
CA ASP A 59 -17.95 15.88 -19.09
C ASP A 59 -17.01 15.29 -18.02
N ARG A 60 -15.71 15.32 -18.27
CA ARG A 60 -14.68 14.77 -17.36
C ARG A 60 -14.57 15.50 -16.04
N ASP A 61 -14.82 16.80 -16.01
CA ASP A 61 -14.69 17.62 -14.80
C ASP A 61 -15.73 17.21 -13.74
N TRP A 62 -16.90 16.68 -14.18
CA TRP A 62 -17.91 16.10 -13.32
C TRP A 62 -17.38 14.94 -12.45
N TYR A 63 -16.48 14.12 -12.99
CA TYR A 63 -15.89 12.98 -12.29
C TYR A 63 -14.72 13.42 -11.41
N LEU A 64 -13.88 14.33 -11.91
CA LEU A 64 -12.72 14.85 -11.17
C LEU A 64 -13.14 15.55 -9.87
N ALA A 65 -14.24 16.30 -9.89
CA ALA A 65 -14.78 16.98 -8.70
C ALA A 65 -15.07 16.04 -7.52
N GLU A 66 -15.35 14.77 -7.80
CA GLU A 66 -15.69 13.74 -6.80
C GLU A 66 -14.58 12.68 -6.65
N ASN A 67 -13.38 12.94 -7.16
CA ASN A 67 -12.27 11.99 -7.16
C ASN A 67 -12.63 10.62 -7.82
N VAL A 68 -13.48 10.64 -8.85
CA VAL A 68 -13.83 9.46 -9.64
C VAL A 68 -13.00 9.43 -10.90
N PHE A 69 -12.38 8.29 -11.19
CA PHE A 69 -11.58 8.12 -12.40
C PHE A 69 -12.46 8.08 -13.65
N TRP A 70 -12.00 8.74 -14.71
CA TRP A 70 -12.64 8.65 -16.01
C TRP A 70 -12.41 7.26 -16.64
N ILE A 71 -13.48 6.55 -17.01
CA ILE A 71 -13.41 5.23 -17.62
C ILE A 71 -13.91 5.26 -19.05
N PRO A 72 -13.01 5.13 -20.05
CA PRO A 72 -13.38 5.06 -21.45
C PRO A 72 -14.33 3.88 -21.73
N LYS A 73 -15.23 4.03 -22.71
CA LYS A 73 -16.30 3.03 -23.03
C LYS A 73 -15.76 1.60 -23.19
N LYS A 74 -14.60 1.42 -23.85
CA LYS A 74 -13.97 0.10 -24.04
C LYS A 74 -13.29 -0.47 -22.78
N ALA A 75 -13.10 0.36 -21.75
CA ALA A 75 -12.51 -0.04 -20.49
C ALA A 75 -13.54 -0.27 -19.37
N ARG A 76 -14.83 0.00 -19.63
CA ARG A 76 -15.91 -0.23 -18.65
C ARG A 76 -16.11 -1.72 -18.41
N TRP A 77 -16.46 -2.06 -17.19
CA TRP A 77 -16.61 -3.46 -16.74
C TRP A 77 -17.60 -4.25 -17.60
N GLU A 78 -18.69 -3.63 -18.02
CA GLU A 78 -19.72 -4.24 -18.87
C GLU A 78 -19.14 -4.72 -20.21
N HIS A 79 -18.19 -3.97 -20.77
CA HIS A 79 -17.52 -4.36 -22.02
C HIS A 79 -16.66 -5.63 -21.83
N LEU A 80 -15.96 -5.74 -20.69
CA LEU A 80 -15.16 -6.92 -20.38
C LEU A 80 -16.06 -8.14 -20.09
N VAL A 81 -17.16 -7.96 -19.37
CA VAL A 81 -18.14 -9.02 -19.11
C VAL A 81 -18.74 -9.57 -20.42
N ALA A 82 -19.13 -8.68 -21.33
CA ALA A 82 -19.68 -9.07 -22.63
C ALA A 82 -18.69 -9.92 -23.45
N ASN A 83 -17.39 -9.80 -23.21
CA ASN A 83 -16.32 -10.47 -23.91
C ASN A 83 -15.55 -11.50 -23.04
N ALA A 84 -16.01 -11.79 -21.83
CA ALA A 84 -15.29 -12.61 -20.85
C ALA A 84 -14.95 -14.03 -21.33
N LYS A 85 -15.75 -14.57 -22.26
CA LYS A 85 -15.58 -15.92 -22.85
C LYS A 85 -14.74 -15.95 -24.12
N GLN A 86 -14.29 -14.77 -24.60
CA GLN A 86 -13.47 -14.69 -25.82
C GLN A 86 -12.00 -15.03 -25.52
N PRO A 87 -11.28 -15.69 -26.46
CA PRO A 87 -9.85 -15.97 -26.30
C PRO A 87 -9.00 -14.72 -26.06
N GLU A 88 -9.43 -13.59 -26.58
CA GLU A 88 -8.77 -12.28 -26.53
C GLU A 88 -9.00 -11.53 -25.22
N ILE A 89 -9.73 -12.10 -24.25
CA ILE A 89 -10.09 -11.40 -23.01
C ILE A 89 -8.86 -10.81 -22.27
N GLY A 90 -7.72 -11.47 -22.30
CA GLY A 90 -6.48 -10.93 -21.72
C GLY A 90 -6.01 -9.65 -22.41
N VAL A 91 -6.08 -9.59 -23.74
CA VAL A 91 -5.74 -8.39 -24.53
C VAL A 91 -6.73 -7.26 -24.25
N LEU A 92 -8.00 -7.59 -24.10
CA LEU A 92 -9.04 -6.59 -23.77
C LEU A 92 -8.83 -5.99 -22.40
N VAL A 93 -8.45 -6.78 -21.39
CA VAL A 93 -8.13 -6.28 -20.05
C VAL A 93 -6.88 -5.40 -20.09
N ASP A 94 -5.80 -5.81 -20.78
CA ASP A 94 -4.59 -5.00 -20.92
C ASP A 94 -4.90 -3.66 -21.60
N SER A 95 -5.69 -3.68 -22.67
CA SER A 95 -6.12 -2.47 -23.40
C SER A 95 -7.00 -1.55 -22.53
N ALA A 96 -7.84 -2.12 -21.67
CA ALA A 96 -8.65 -1.37 -20.73
C ALA A 96 -7.76 -0.65 -19.68
N MET A 97 -6.77 -1.35 -19.11
CA MET A 97 -5.81 -0.77 -18.17
C MET A 97 -5.01 0.37 -18.81
N GLU A 98 -4.54 0.19 -20.05
CA GLU A 98 -3.82 1.24 -20.81
C GLU A 98 -4.70 2.46 -21.07
N ALA A 99 -5.96 2.26 -21.44
CA ALA A 99 -6.89 3.35 -21.69
C ALA A 99 -7.20 4.15 -20.42
N ILE A 100 -7.37 3.46 -19.27
CA ILE A 100 -7.58 4.11 -17.97
C ILE A 100 -6.35 4.94 -17.58
N GLU A 101 -5.14 4.38 -17.67
CA GLU A 101 -3.91 5.12 -17.33
C GLU A 101 -3.69 6.34 -18.22
N ARG A 102 -3.99 6.21 -19.53
CA ARG A 102 -3.84 7.33 -20.47
C ARG A 102 -4.74 8.51 -20.10
N ASP A 103 -5.95 8.22 -19.66
CA ASP A 103 -6.96 9.22 -19.38
C ASP A 103 -6.95 9.70 -17.91
N ASN A 104 -6.15 9.04 -17.04
CA ASN A 104 -5.99 9.39 -15.62
C ASN A 104 -4.50 9.46 -15.25
N PRO A 105 -3.85 10.63 -15.33
CA PRO A 105 -2.40 10.77 -15.14
C PRO A 105 -1.86 10.25 -13.79
N SER A 106 -2.66 10.30 -12.72
CA SER A 106 -2.30 9.80 -11.39
C SER A 106 -2.07 8.28 -11.34
N LEU A 107 -2.66 7.54 -12.32
CA LEU A 107 -2.51 6.09 -12.45
C LEU A 107 -1.42 5.66 -13.44
N LYS A 108 -0.70 6.62 -14.05
CA LYS A 108 0.31 6.30 -15.08
C LYS A 108 1.38 5.34 -14.56
N GLY A 109 1.54 4.20 -15.24
CA GLY A 109 2.51 3.15 -14.91
C GLY A 109 2.14 2.30 -13.69
N VAL A 110 0.93 2.43 -13.16
CA VAL A 110 0.46 1.75 -11.95
C VAL A 110 -0.26 0.45 -12.25
N LEU A 111 -1.11 0.43 -13.27
CA LEU A 111 -2.01 -0.70 -13.52
C LEU A 111 -1.30 -1.89 -14.17
N PRO A 112 -1.69 -3.15 -13.86
CA PRO A 112 -1.12 -4.33 -14.49
C PRO A 112 -1.53 -4.44 -15.97
N LYS A 113 -0.56 -4.84 -16.81
CA LYS A 113 -0.75 -5.04 -18.27
C LYS A 113 -0.10 -6.35 -18.70
N ASN A 114 -0.45 -7.43 -18.04
CA ASN A 114 0.13 -8.74 -18.28
C ASN A 114 -0.93 -9.84 -18.32
N TYR A 115 -2.19 -9.47 -18.65
CA TYR A 115 -3.30 -10.41 -18.78
C TYR A 115 -3.28 -11.18 -20.10
N ALA A 116 -2.65 -10.65 -21.15
CA ALA A 116 -2.52 -11.31 -22.45
C ALA A 116 -1.52 -12.47 -22.46
N ARG A 117 -0.61 -12.56 -21.47
CA ARG A 117 0.45 -13.59 -21.42
C ARG A 117 -0.10 -15.01 -21.52
N GLU A 118 0.64 -15.92 -22.17
CA GLU A 118 0.25 -17.33 -22.37
C GLU A 118 0.08 -18.10 -21.06
N ALA A 119 0.91 -17.79 -20.05
CA ALA A 119 0.86 -18.46 -18.75
C ALA A 119 -0.46 -18.22 -17.97
N LEU A 120 -1.26 -17.22 -18.36
CA LEU A 120 -2.56 -16.93 -17.77
C LEU A 120 -3.67 -17.61 -18.55
N ASP A 121 -4.36 -18.55 -17.94
CA ASP A 121 -5.51 -19.27 -18.53
C ASP A 121 -6.67 -18.28 -18.77
N LYS A 122 -7.01 -18.04 -20.06
CA LYS A 122 -8.02 -17.08 -20.48
C LYS A 122 -9.44 -17.48 -20.05
N ARG A 123 -9.73 -18.77 -19.98
CA ARG A 123 -11.02 -19.27 -19.51
C ARG A 123 -11.20 -18.96 -18.03
N ARG A 124 -10.17 -19.24 -17.21
CA ARG A 124 -10.19 -18.95 -15.78
C ARG A 124 -10.24 -17.43 -15.50
N LEU A 125 -9.59 -16.64 -16.35
CA LEU A 125 -9.70 -15.17 -16.29
C LEU A 125 -11.14 -14.72 -16.53
N GLY A 126 -11.81 -15.27 -17.55
CA GLY A 126 -13.23 -14.99 -17.83
C GLY A 126 -14.15 -15.42 -16.67
N GLU A 127 -13.93 -16.62 -16.11
CA GLU A 127 -14.68 -17.10 -14.94
C GLU A 127 -14.51 -16.16 -13.72
N LEU A 128 -13.32 -15.59 -13.52
CA LEU A 128 -13.06 -14.64 -12.45
C LEU A 128 -13.77 -13.28 -12.70
N ILE A 129 -13.78 -12.80 -13.95
CA ILE A 129 -14.54 -11.60 -14.33
C ILE A 129 -16.05 -11.80 -14.07
N ASP A 130 -16.60 -12.95 -14.46
CA ASP A 130 -18.01 -13.30 -14.19
C ASP A 130 -18.28 -13.35 -12.69
N LEU A 131 -17.37 -13.89 -11.90
CA LEU A 131 -17.53 -13.95 -10.44
C LEU A 131 -17.54 -12.55 -9.81
N PHE A 132 -16.58 -11.69 -10.18
CA PHE A 132 -16.52 -10.32 -9.67
C PHE A 132 -17.74 -9.49 -10.09
N THR A 133 -18.36 -9.79 -11.22
CA THR A 133 -19.59 -9.15 -11.68
C THR A 133 -20.77 -9.41 -10.73
N ASN A 134 -20.79 -10.60 -10.13
CA ASN A 134 -21.87 -10.99 -9.21
C ASN A 134 -21.72 -10.41 -7.79
N ILE A 135 -20.62 -9.73 -7.51
CA ILE A 135 -20.43 -9.00 -6.25
C ILE A 135 -21.32 -7.76 -6.31
N LYS A 136 -22.47 -7.83 -5.66
CA LYS A 136 -23.29 -6.65 -5.44
C LYS A 136 -22.77 -5.89 -4.23
N PHE A 137 -22.32 -4.68 -4.47
CA PHE A 137 -21.92 -3.74 -3.42
C PHE A 137 -23.19 -3.06 -2.87
N ASP A 138 -23.98 -3.84 -2.12
CA ASP A 138 -25.29 -3.47 -1.60
C ASP A 138 -25.19 -2.71 -0.25
N THR A 139 -24.05 -2.06 0.00
CA THR A 139 -23.78 -1.34 1.23
C THR A 139 -23.80 0.17 1.01
N ALA A 140 -24.09 0.92 2.05
CA ALA A 140 -24.14 2.39 2.06
C ALA A 140 -22.82 3.07 1.65
N SER A 141 -21.72 2.31 1.56
CA SER A 141 -20.42 2.76 1.06
C SER A 141 -19.75 1.64 0.25
N PRO A 142 -19.86 1.66 -1.09
CA PRO A 142 -19.12 0.74 -1.97
C PRO A 142 -17.60 0.80 -1.78
N LYS A 143 -17.06 1.97 -1.41
CA LYS A 143 -15.62 2.18 -1.12
C LYS A 143 -15.13 1.29 0.02
N ASP A 144 -15.90 1.17 1.10
CA ASP A 144 -15.49 0.41 2.29
C ASP A 144 -15.44 -1.09 2.04
N LEU A 145 -16.42 -1.64 1.34
CA LEU A 145 -16.45 -3.08 1.07
C LEU A 145 -15.30 -3.51 0.15
N LEU A 146 -15.01 -2.73 -0.88
CA LEU A 146 -13.90 -3.04 -1.79
C LEU A 146 -12.53 -2.81 -1.16
N GLY A 147 -12.40 -1.77 -0.34
CA GLY A 147 -11.23 -1.60 0.51
C GLY A 147 -11.01 -2.80 1.42
N GLN A 148 -12.08 -3.35 2.02
CA GLN A 148 -12.01 -4.57 2.85
C GLN A 148 -11.61 -5.80 2.02
N VAL A 149 -12.21 -6.01 0.84
CA VAL A 149 -11.83 -7.10 -0.07
C VAL A 149 -10.37 -6.97 -0.50
N TYR A 150 -9.92 -5.78 -0.83
CA TYR A 150 -8.53 -5.53 -1.20
C TYR A 150 -7.57 -5.86 -0.03
N GLU A 151 -7.87 -5.41 1.19
CA GLU A 151 -7.11 -5.74 2.40
C GLU A 151 -7.11 -7.24 2.69
N TYR A 152 -8.26 -7.91 2.54
CA TYR A 152 -8.36 -9.35 2.70
C TYR A 152 -7.43 -10.10 1.74
N PHE A 153 -7.46 -9.75 0.45
CA PHE A 153 -6.57 -10.36 -0.52
C PHE A 153 -5.10 -10.07 -0.22
N MET A 154 -4.77 -8.85 0.20
CA MET A 154 -3.40 -8.51 0.61
C MET A 154 -2.94 -9.37 1.80
N GLY A 155 -3.79 -9.57 2.80
CA GLY A 155 -3.52 -10.46 3.93
C GLY A 155 -3.31 -11.92 3.50
N MET A 156 -4.21 -12.45 2.67
CA MET A 156 -4.11 -13.83 2.16
C MET A 156 -2.86 -14.06 1.29
N PHE A 157 -2.46 -13.06 0.50
CA PHE A 157 -1.21 -13.14 -0.26
C PHE A 157 0.01 -13.11 0.66
N ALA A 158 0.02 -12.27 1.69
CA ALA A 158 1.10 -12.25 2.68
C ALA A 158 1.26 -13.61 3.38
N ASP A 159 0.14 -14.26 3.75
CA ASP A 159 0.13 -15.60 4.33
C ASP A 159 0.68 -16.67 3.37
N SER A 160 0.39 -16.55 2.08
CA SER A 160 0.77 -17.55 1.06
C SER A 160 2.22 -17.44 0.59
N GLU A 161 2.84 -16.25 0.66
CA GLU A 161 4.21 -16.01 0.19
C GLU A 161 5.29 -16.55 1.14
N GLY A 162 4.96 -16.80 2.41
CA GLY A 162 5.85 -17.47 3.37
C GLY A 162 7.15 -16.70 3.64
N LYS A 163 8.18 -17.41 4.15
CA LYS A 163 9.46 -16.83 4.60
C LYS A 163 10.35 -16.25 3.47
N HIS A 164 10.02 -16.44 2.21
CA HIS A 164 10.87 -16.09 1.07
C HIS A 164 10.49 -14.77 0.37
N GLY A 165 9.34 -14.15 0.71
CA GLY A 165 8.84 -12.97 0.00
C GLY A 165 9.46 -11.63 0.42
N GLY A 166 10.16 -11.54 1.55
CA GLY A 166 10.78 -10.28 2.02
C GLY A 166 9.81 -9.14 2.34
N GLU A 167 8.55 -9.29 1.97
CA GLU A 167 7.50 -8.30 2.17
C GLU A 167 6.72 -8.64 3.45
N PHE A 168 7.11 -8.02 4.56
CA PHE A 168 6.39 -8.17 5.82
C PHE A 168 5.12 -7.32 5.80
N TYR A 169 3.98 -7.97 5.57
CA TYR A 169 2.69 -7.32 5.82
C TYR A 169 2.59 -7.01 7.31
N THR A 170 2.46 -5.74 7.66
CA THR A 170 2.31 -5.32 9.05
C THR A 170 0.93 -5.72 9.56
N PRO A 171 0.83 -6.53 10.62
CA PRO A 171 -0.45 -6.93 11.17
C PRO A 171 -1.30 -5.71 11.55
N ARG A 172 -2.59 -5.79 11.22
CA ARG A 172 -3.58 -4.73 11.46
C ARG A 172 -3.58 -4.19 12.89
N SER A 173 -3.39 -5.08 13.87
CA SER A 173 -3.33 -4.72 15.30
C SER A 173 -2.14 -3.82 15.61
N ILE A 174 -0.99 -4.05 14.99
CA ILE A 174 0.23 -3.24 15.19
C ILE A 174 0.06 -1.88 14.53
N VAL A 175 -0.45 -1.85 13.29
CA VAL A 175 -0.70 -0.59 12.57
C VAL A 175 -1.67 0.28 13.35
N LYS A 176 -2.79 -0.31 13.79
CA LYS A 176 -3.78 0.40 14.61
C LYS A 176 -3.16 0.96 15.89
N LEU A 177 -2.38 0.15 16.60
CA LEU A 177 -1.70 0.61 17.83
C LEU A 177 -0.77 1.79 17.55
N LEU A 178 0.05 1.74 16.48
CA LEU A 178 0.93 2.83 16.11
C LEU A 178 0.15 4.12 15.79
N VAL A 179 -0.91 4.02 15.03
CA VAL A 179 -1.75 5.17 14.65
C VAL A 179 -2.40 5.78 15.89
N GLU A 180 -2.95 4.96 16.80
CA GLU A 180 -3.54 5.40 18.06
C GLU A 180 -2.52 6.05 19.02
N MET A 181 -1.25 5.61 18.96
CA MET A 181 -0.18 6.22 19.77
C MET A 181 0.29 7.57 19.21
N LEU A 182 0.25 7.74 17.90
CA LEU A 182 0.75 8.94 17.22
C LEU A 182 -0.33 10.00 16.97
N GLU A 183 -1.59 9.58 16.88
CA GLU A 183 -2.75 10.46 16.69
C GLU A 183 -2.58 11.44 15.52
N PRO A 184 -2.43 10.98 14.25
CA PRO A 184 -2.17 11.84 13.10
C PRO A 184 -3.44 12.58 12.65
N TYR A 185 -3.89 13.57 13.42
CA TYR A 185 -5.10 14.35 13.11
C TYR A 185 -4.97 15.22 11.85
N SER A 186 -3.79 15.74 11.59
CA SER A 186 -3.55 16.62 10.44
C SER A 186 -2.05 16.77 10.15
N GLY A 187 -1.70 17.13 8.92
CA GLY A 187 -0.31 17.39 8.52
C GLY A 187 0.27 16.32 7.60
N ARG A 188 1.58 16.26 7.52
CA ARG A 188 2.31 15.36 6.61
C ARG A 188 2.61 14.04 7.30
N VAL A 189 2.06 12.97 6.74
CA VAL A 189 2.29 11.58 7.17
C VAL A 189 3.26 10.92 6.19
N TYR A 190 4.37 10.36 6.70
CA TYR A 190 5.42 9.74 5.89
C TYR A 190 5.70 8.30 6.32
N ASP A 191 5.85 7.43 5.33
CA ASP A 191 6.38 6.07 5.52
C ASP A 191 7.50 5.82 4.51
N PRO A 192 8.78 5.70 4.96
CA PRO A 192 9.94 5.52 4.10
C PRO A 192 10.06 4.12 3.47
N CYS A 193 9.21 3.18 3.88
CA CYS A 193 9.18 1.79 3.41
C CYS A 193 7.73 1.28 3.38
N CYS A 194 6.87 2.04 2.68
CA CYS A 194 5.42 2.01 2.87
C CYS A 194 4.73 0.70 2.48
N GLY A 195 5.44 -0.22 1.85
CA GLY A 195 4.83 -1.47 1.41
C GLY A 195 3.60 -1.21 0.54
N SER A 196 2.50 -1.85 0.85
CA SER A 196 1.20 -1.63 0.19
C SER A 196 0.39 -0.44 0.72
N GLY A 197 0.97 0.41 1.56
CA GLY A 197 0.34 1.62 2.08
C GLY A 197 -0.57 1.39 3.30
N GLY A 198 -0.38 0.31 4.03
CA GLY A 198 -1.23 -0.03 5.18
C GLY A 198 -1.25 1.03 6.28
N MET A 199 -0.10 1.67 6.57
CA MET A 199 -0.01 2.75 7.56
C MET A 199 -0.88 3.96 7.16
N PHE A 200 -0.90 4.32 5.88
CA PHE A 200 -1.68 5.45 5.36
C PHE A 200 -3.18 5.20 5.47
N VAL A 201 -3.62 3.99 5.13
CA VAL A 201 -5.04 3.59 5.26
C VAL A 201 -5.55 3.73 6.69
N TRP A 202 -4.75 3.36 7.67
CA TRP A 202 -5.14 3.47 9.07
C TRP A 202 -5.04 4.90 9.59
N SER A 203 -4.09 5.70 9.09
CA SER A 203 -4.03 7.14 9.39
C SER A 203 -5.28 7.86 8.87
N GLU A 204 -5.72 7.54 7.64
CA GLU A 204 -6.98 8.06 7.08
C GLU A 204 -8.18 7.69 7.95
N LYS A 205 -8.33 6.40 8.28
CA LYS A 205 -9.42 5.92 9.14
C LYS A 205 -9.44 6.60 10.50
N PHE A 206 -8.27 6.83 11.08
CA PHE A 206 -8.15 7.57 12.33
C PHE A 206 -8.72 8.98 12.20
N VAL A 207 -8.35 9.70 11.14
CA VAL A 207 -8.86 11.06 10.86
C VAL A 207 -10.38 11.04 10.71
N GLU A 208 -10.94 10.11 9.93
CA GLU A 208 -12.39 9.98 9.73
C GLU A 208 -13.13 9.63 11.03
N GLU A 209 -12.62 8.70 11.85
CA GLU A 209 -13.20 8.31 13.14
C GLU A 209 -13.23 9.47 14.15
N HIS A 210 -12.34 10.46 14.00
CA HIS A 210 -12.25 11.65 14.84
C HIS A 210 -12.87 12.91 14.21
N ALA A 211 -13.80 12.74 13.27
CA ALA A 211 -14.53 13.81 12.58
C ALA A 211 -13.66 14.77 11.77
N GLY A 212 -12.46 14.37 11.39
CA GLY A 212 -11.59 15.05 10.43
C GLY A 212 -11.97 14.74 8.98
N ARG A 213 -11.30 15.41 8.05
CA ARG A 213 -11.42 15.13 6.61
C ARG A 213 -10.17 14.44 6.11
N VAL A 214 -10.31 13.53 5.15
CA VAL A 214 -9.16 12.85 4.51
C VAL A 214 -8.12 13.85 3.99
N SER A 215 -8.56 15.02 3.53
CA SER A 215 -7.69 16.13 3.11
C SER A 215 -6.90 16.81 4.22
N ASP A 216 -7.13 16.47 5.48
CA ASP A 216 -6.41 17.07 6.61
C ASP A 216 -5.00 16.47 6.77
N ILE A 217 -4.75 15.29 6.17
CA ILE A 217 -3.43 14.68 6.07
C ILE A 217 -2.91 14.66 4.63
N ALA A 218 -1.61 14.91 4.47
CA ALA A 218 -0.90 14.77 3.21
C ALA A 218 0.06 13.57 3.30
N VAL A 219 -0.13 12.59 2.43
CA VAL A 219 0.53 11.28 2.48
C VAL A 219 1.76 11.24 1.58
N TYR A 220 2.89 10.83 2.13
CA TYR A 220 4.17 10.66 1.45
C TYR A 220 4.72 9.27 1.73
N GLY A 221 5.28 8.62 0.72
CA GLY A 221 5.88 7.31 0.90
C GLY A 221 7.01 7.02 -0.07
N GLN A 222 7.81 6.01 0.27
CA GLN A 222 8.77 5.42 -0.65
C GLN A 222 8.74 3.90 -0.53
N GLU A 223 8.87 3.22 -1.67
CA GLU A 223 8.86 1.76 -1.74
C GLU A 223 9.86 1.27 -2.79
N LEU A 224 10.69 0.29 -2.42
CA LEU A 224 11.72 -0.26 -3.29
C LEU A 224 11.13 -1.17 -4.36
N ASN A 225 10.24 -2.08 -3.96
CA ASN A 225 9.69 -3.10 -4.85
C ASN A 225 8.64 -2.48 -5.78
N GLU A 226 8.85 -2.63 -7.10
CA GLU A 226 7.97 -2.04 -8.11
C GLU A 226 6.53 -2.54 -8.02
N THR A 227 6.34 -3.84 -7.82
CA THR A 227 5.01 -4.44 -7.72
C THR A 227 4.29 -3.92 -6.47
N THR A 228 4.98 -3.87 -5.35
CA THR A 228 4.44 -3.37 -4.07
C THR A 228 4.15 -1.88 -4.14
N TRP A 229 5.02 -1.08 -4.78
CA TRP A 229 4.76 0.33 -5.06
C TRP A 229 3.48 0.54 -5.88
N ARG A 230 3.27 -0.26 -6.94
CA ARG A 230 2.04 -0.21 -7.75
C ARG A 230 0.81 -0.58 -6.91
N LEU A 231 0.91 -1.60 -6.06
CA LEU A 231 -0.16 -1.99 -5.14
C LEU A 231 -0.50 -0.87 -4.15
N ALA A 232 0.51 -0.18 -3.60
CA ALA A 232 0.29 0.98 -2.74
C ALA A 232 -0.47 2.08 -3.48
N LYS A 233 -0.03 2.42 -4.70
CA LYS A 233 -0.71 3.43 -5.53
C LYS A 233 -2.17 3.05 -5.83
N MET A 234 -2.45 1.80 -6.18
CA MET A 234 -3.83 1.32 -6.38
C MET A 234 -4.65 1.39 -5.08
N ASN A 235 -4.06 1.00 -3.95
CA ASN A 235 -4.71 1.02 -2.64
C ASN A 235 -5.12 2.46 -2.24
N MET A 236 -4.23 3.43 -2.42
CA MET A 236 -4.54 4.84 -2.17
C MET A 236 -5.62 5.36 -3.12
N ALA A 237 -5.54 4.99 -4.41
CA ALA A 237 -6.50 5.40 -5.43
C ALA A 237 -7.92 4.89 -5.14
N ILE A 238 -8.08 3.62 -4.71
CA ILE A 238 -9.38 3.04 -4.29
C ILE A 238 -10.02 3.87 -3.17
N ARG A 239 -9.23 4.43 -2.28
CA ARG A 239 -9.69 5.17 -1.10
C ARG A 239 -9.83 6.66 -1.33
N GLY A 240 -9.42 7.15 -2.51
CA GLY A 240 -9.40 8.58 -2.82
C GLY A 240 -8.34 9.36 -2.03
N ILE A 241 -7.31 8.66 -1.52
CA ILE A 241 -6.18 9.28 -0.82
C ILE A 241 -5.19 9.82 -1.85
N ASP A 242 -4.95 11.13 -1.82
CA ASP A 242 -3.87 11.74 -2.60
C ASP A 242 -2.53 11.44 -1.93
N ALA A 243 -1.74 10.58 -2.57
CA ALA A 243 -0.51 10.06 -2.00
C ALA A 243 0.68 10.26 -2.94
N ASN A 244 1.70 10.95 -2.46
CA ASN A 244 2.98 11.09 -3.16
C ASN A 244 3.92 9.93 -2.82
N ILE A 245 3.71 8.78 -3.44
CA ILE A 245 4.52 7.59 -3.22
C ILE A 245 5.56 7.46 -4.34
N LYS A 246 6.83 7.50 -3.96
CA LYS A 246 7.99 7.35 -4.85
C LYS A 246 8.46 5.90 -4.90
N ARG A 247 9.12 5.52 -6.01
CA ARG A 247 9.80 4.23 -6.13
C ARG A 247 11.30 4.43 -6.01
N GLY A 248 11.95 3.68 -5.13
CA GLY A 248 13.41 3.71 -4.98
C GLY A 248 13.86 3.12 -3.65
N ASP A 249 15.16 2.85 -3.53
CA ASP A 249 15.79 2.45 -2.29
C ASP A 249 15.95 3.66 -1.39
N THR A 250 15.19 3.71 -0.31
CA THR A 250 15.13 4.88 0.60
C THR A 250 16.47 5.23 1.25
N LEU A 251 17.29 4.23 1.55
CA LEU A 251 18.60 4.48 2.16
C LEU A 251 19.60 4.98 1.12
N MET A 252 19.60 4.38 -0.08
CA MET A 252 20.54 4.69 -1.15
C MET A 252 20.13 5.84 -2.06
N ASP A 253 18.82 6.03 -2.25
CA ASP A 253 18.24 6.98 -3.21
C ASP A 253 16.96 7.58 -2.62
N ASP A 254 17.12 8.50 -1.68
CA ASP A 254 16.04 9.23 -1.05
C ASP A 254 15.35 10.16 -2.05
N GLN A 255 14.15 9.78 -2.48
CA GLN A 255 13.36 10.49 -3.48
C GLN A 255 12.57 11.68 -2.90
N LEU A 256 12.63 11.91 -1.59
CA LEU A 256 11.91 12.96 -0.88
C LEU A 256 12.84 13.76 0.08
N PRO A 257 14.06 14.17 -0.35
CA PRO A 257 15.11 14.65 0.55
C PRO A 257 14.74 15.90 1.37
N ASP A 258 13.86 16.72 0.82
CA ASP A 258 13.42 17.97 1.47
C ASP A 258 12.16 17.80 2.34
N LEU A 259 11.57 16.60 2.37
CA LEU A 259 10.38 16.32 3.15
C LEU A 259 10.68 16.45 4.65
N LYS A 260 9.84 17.24 5.34
CA LYS A 260 9.77 17.30 6.80
C LYS A 260 8.37 16.89 7.23
N ALA A 261 8.25 15.70 7.77
CA ALA A 261 6.97 15.08 8.14
C ALA A 261 6.58 15.44 9.56
N ASP A 262 5.28 15.59 9.77
CA ASP A 262 4.72 15.83 11.09
C ASP A 262 4.51 14.49 11.83
N TYR A 263 4.21 13.44 11.07
CA TYR A 263 4.12 12.05 11.57
C TYR A 263 4.87 11.10 10.64
N ILE A 264 5.66 10.20 11.24
CA ILE A 264 6.28 9.09 10.51
C ILE A 264 5.79 7.79 11.12
N LEU A 265 5.17 6.93 10.30
CA LEU A 265 4.71 5.60 10.70
C LEU A 265 5.36 4.58 9.80
N ALA A 266 6.14 3.65 10.35
CA ALA A 266 6.89 2.73 9.53
C ALA A 266 7.04 1.32 10.13
N ASN A 267 7.15 0.34 9.24
CA ASN A 267 7.64 -0.99 9.60
C ASN A 267 8.81 -1.33 8.66
N PRO A 268 10.01 -0.79 8.93
CA PRO A 268 11.17 -1.04 8.08
C PRO A 268 11.58 -2.51 8.11
N PRO A 269 12.21 -3.01 7.05
CA PRO A 269 12.70 -4.39 7.01
C PRO A 269 13.77 -4.61 8.08
N PHE A 270 13.59 -5.70 8.88
CA PHE A 270 14.42 -5.95 10.06
C PHE A 270 15.79 -6.51 9.70
N ASN A 271 16.82 -6.00 10.36
CA ASN A 271 18.18 -6.56 10.39
C ASN A 271 18.81 -6.75 8.99
N ILE A 272 18.54 -5.88 8.04
CA ILE A 272 19.15 -5.96 6.71
C ILE A 272 20.63 -5.68 6.79
N SER A 273 21.45 -6.58 6.22
CA SER A 273 22.87 -6.38 5.98
C SER A 273 23.11 -5.84 4.57
N ASP A 274 24.31 -5.32 4.36
CA ASP A 274 24.81 -4.87 3.04
C ASP A 274 23.85 -3.86 2.35
N TRP A 275 23.34 -2.93 3.13
CA TRP A 275 22.41 -1.88 2.74
C TRP A 275 23.05 -0.66 2.05
N GLY A 276 24.32 -0.79 1.60
CA GLY A 276 25.06 0.26 0.89
C GLY A 276 25.81 1.25 1.77
N GLN A 277 26.03 0.93 3.05
CA GLN A 277 26.72 1.80 4.03
C GLN A 277 28.04 2.39 3.51
N GLU A 278 28.80 1.63 2.73
CA GLU A 278 30.09 2.06 2.15
C GLU A 278 29.98 3.27 1.22
N HIS A 279 28.82 3.49 0.61
CA HIS A 279 28.55 4.65 -0.25
C HIS A 279 27.99 5.85 0.50
N LEU A 280 27.56 5.65 1.75
CA LEU A 280 26.85 6.62 2.57
C LEU A 280 27.63 7.08 3.82
N GLN A 281 28.96 6.89 3.85
CA GLN A 281 29.75 7.21 5.05
C GLN A 281 29.67 8.68 5.50
N ALA A 282 29.55 9.61 4.56
CA ALA A 282 29.45 11.05 4.82
C ALA A 282 28.00 11.59 4.73
N ASP A 283 27.00 10.72 4.76
CA ASP A 283 25.60 11.12 4.63
C ASP A 283 25.14 11.99 5.82
N PRO A 284 24.49 13.13 5.58
CA PRO A 284 24.07 14.05 6.63
C PRO A 284 23.02 13.48 7.59
N ARG A 285 22.40 12.36 7.26
CA ARG A 285 21.43 11.65 8.13
C ARG A 285 22.11 11.07 9.37
N TRP A 286 23.43 10.72 9.32
CA TRP A 286 24.11 10.01 10.41
C TRP A 286 24.58 10.92 11.54
N LYS A 287 23.71 11.78 12.06
CA LYS A 287 24.02 12.75 13.14
C LYS A 287 24.43 12.09 14.45
N TYR A 288 23.94 10.88 14.71
CA TYR A 288 24.22 10.15 15.96
C TYR A 288 25.34 9.12 15.84
N GLY A 289 25.82 8.92 14.62
CA GLY A 289 26.91 8.01 14.30
C GLY A 289 26.60 7.17 13.07
N LEU A 290 27.66 6.70 12.39
CA LEU A 290 27.51 5.87 11.20
C LEU A 290 26.91 4.50 11.59
N PRO A 291 25.75 4.11 11.03
CA PRO A 291 25.18 2.79 11.29
C PRO A 291 26.05 1.66 10.73
N PRO A 292 26.08 0.47 11.37
CA PRO A 292 26.92 -0.62 10.92
C PRO A 292 26.46 -1.22 9.58
N LYS A 293 27.44 -1.66 8.75
CA LYS A 293 27.17 -2.34 7.48
C LYS A 293 26.30 -3.59 7.65
N GLY A 294 26.48 -4.33 8.74
CA GLY A 294 25.79 -5.59 9.01
C GLY A 294 24.34 -5.44 9.49
N ASN A 295 23.86 -4.22 9.76
CA ASN A 295 22.50 -4.01 10.24
C ASN A 295 22.01 -2.60 9.97
N ALA A 296 20.92 -2.46 9.20
CA ALA A 296 20.32 -1.19 8.81
C ALA A 296 19.37 -0.58 9.85
N ASN A 297 19.06 -1.24 10.98
CA ASN A 297 18.04 -0.76 11.93
C ASN A 297 18.29 0.69 12.34
N PHE A 298 19.53 1.06 12.68
CA PHE A 298 19.88 2.43 13.07
C PHE A 298 20.07 3.39 11.88
N ALA A 299 20.17 2.89 10.65
CA ALA A 299 20.06 3.71 9.45
C ALA A 299 18.60 4.15 9.25
N TRP A 300 17.65 3.25 9.39
CA TRP A 300 16.22 3.56 9.35
C TRP A 300 15.80 4.57 10.43
N ILE A 301 16.24 4.36 11.67
CA ILE A 301 15.97 5.30 12.78
C ILE A 301 16.48 6.70 12.43
N GLN A 302 17.73 6.83 11.99
CA GLN A 302 18.31 8.12 11.69
C GLN A 302 17.75 8.77 10.43
N HIS A 303 17.36 7.98 9.43
CA HIS A 303 16.60 8.46 8.27
C HIS A 303 15.27 9.09 8.70
N MET A 304 14.49 8.39 9.52
CA MET A 304 13.22 8.92 10.02
C MET A 304 13.41 10.20 10.84
N ILE A 305 14.37 10.23 11.75
CA ILE A 305 14.70 11.45 12.52
C ILE A 305 15.09 12.62 11.59
N HIS A 306 15.83 12.34 10.52
CA HIS A 306 16.21 13.35 9.53
C HIS A 306 14.98 13.97 8.85
N HIS A 307 13.95 13.19 8.61
CA HIS A 307 12.72 13.61 7.95
C HIS A 307 11.64 14.16 8.89
N LEU A 308 11.85 14.18 10.20
CA LEU A 308 10.92 14.83 11.12
C LEU A 308 10.93 16.36 10.98
N SER A 309 9.75 16.96 11.06
CA SER A 309 9.61 18.38 11.32
C SER A 309 10.06 18.70 12.76
N SER A 310 10.17 19.98 13.10
CA SER A 310 10.63 20.41 14.44
C SER A 310 9.73 19.95 15.59
N CYS A 311 8.46 19.68 15.31
CA CYS A 311 7.46 19.19 16.26
C CYS A 311 6.93 17.80 15.87
N GLY A 312 7.57 17.15 14.89
CA GLY A 312 7.11 15.87 14.37
C GLY A 312 7.43 14.70 15.31
N THR A 313 6.60 13.66 15.22
CA THR A 313 6.74 12.42 15.97
C THR A 313 6.84 11.23 15.03
N ALA A 314 7.71 10.27 15.34
CA ALA A 314 7.85 9.03 14.61
C ALA A 314 7.49 7.84 15.48
N GLY A 315 6.70 6.90 14.94
CA GLY A 315 6.46 5.60 15.54
C GLY A 315 6.75 4.49 14.54
N PHE A 316 7.57 3.53 14.92
CA PHE A 316 7.98 2.48 14.00
C PHE A 316 8.28 1.16 14.70
N VAL A 317 8.18 0.08 13.92
CA VAL A 317 8.40 -1.29 14.41
C VAL A 317 9.85 -1.68 14.18
N LEU A 318 10.49 -2.25 15.18
CA LEU A 318 11.81 -2.89 15.05
C LEU A 318 11.88 -4.21 15.80
N ALA A 319 12.84 -5.07 15.44
CA ALA A 319 13.15 -6.25 16.22
C ALA A 319 13.66 -5.87 17.63
N ASN A 320 13.31 -6.65 18.65
CA ASN A 320 13.72 -6.39 20.04
C ASN A 320 15.24 -6.26 20.21
N GLY A 321 16.04 -6.88 19.34
CA GLY A 321 17.48 -6.71 19.32
C GLY A 321 17.93 -5.25 19.21
N SER A 322 17.14 -4.38 18.62
CA SER A 322 17.41 -2.93 18.51
C SER A 322 17.57 -2.26 19.88
N MET A 323 16.91 -2.77 20.93
CA MET A 323 17.01 -2.22 22.30
C MET A 323 18.30 -2.56 23.01
N SER A 324 18.99 -3.66 22.63
CA SER A 324 20.11 -4.20 23.41
C SER A 324 21.41 -4.43 22.63
N SER A 325 21.35 -4.49 21.31
CA SER A 325 22.55 -4.74 20.47
C SER A 325 23.65 -3.70 20.70
N GLN A 326 24.88 -4.20 20.79
CA GLN A 326 26.10 -3.38 20.88
C GLN A 326 26.95 -3.50 19.61
N THR A 327 26.53 -4.33 18.64
CA THR A 327 27.30 -4.68 17.46
C THR A 327 27.54 -3.45 16.58
N GLY A 328 28.77 -3.27 16.11
CA GLY A 328 29.10 -2.25 15.12
C GLY A 328 28.79 -0.80 15.52
N GLY A 329 28.75 -0.48 16.82
CA GLY A 329 28.50 0.88 17.31
C GLY A 329 27.01 1.21 17.55
N GLU A 330 26.10 0.26 17.37
CA GLU A 330 24.64 0.47 17.62
C GLU A 330 24.37 0.96 19.04
N GLY A 331 25.11 0.45 20.04
CA GLY A 331 24.99 0.89 21.44
C GLY A 331 25.32 2.36 21.64
N ASP A 332 26.35 2.87 20.96
CA ASP A 332 26.76 4.29 21.03
C ASP A 332 25.72 5.20 20.34
N ILE A 333 25.18 4.79 19.20
CA ILE A 333 24.12 5.53 18.51
C ILE A 333 22.89 5.58 19.44
N ARG A 334 22.44 4.45 19.99
CA ARG A 334 21.31 4.38 20.91
C ARG A 334 21.54 5.26 22.15
N LYS A 335 22.71 5.21 22.74
CA LYS A 335 23.09 6.08 23.88
C LYS A 335 22.92 7.55 23.53
N LYS A 336 23.38 7.98 22.35
CA LYS A 336 23.23 9.37 21.90
C LYS A 336 21.77 9.75 21.68
N LEU A 337 20.96 8.86 21.10
CA LEU A 337 19.51 9.10 20.93
C LEU A 337 18.82 9.31 22.28
N VAL A 338 19.09 8.46 23.26
CA VAL A 338 18.53 8.61 24.61
C VAL A 338 19.03 9.88 25.30
N THR A 339 20.34 10.16 25.28
CA THR A 339 20.90 11.34 25.95
C THR A 339 20.50 12.67 25.29
N LYS A 340 20.09 12.64 24.03
CA LYS A 340 19.54 13.81 23.30
C LYS A 340 18.03 13.90 23.38
N ASN A 341 17.41 13.05 24.20
CA ASN A 341 15.97 13.03 24.43
C ASN A 341 15.16 12.86 23.13
N MET A 342 15.65 11.98 22.24
CA MET A 342 15.00 11.69 20.94
C MET A 342 14.01 10.52 21.04
N ILE A 343 13.90 9.88 22.17
CA ILE A 343 13.05 8.70 22.40
C ILE A 343 12.07 9.01 23.54
N ASP A 344 10.80 9.02 23.21
CA ASP A 344 9.73 9.23 24.20
C ASP A 344 9.36 7.92 24.89
N ALA A 345 9.20 6.83 24.14
CA ALA A 345 8.82 5.54 24.66
C ALA A 345 9.32 4.39 23.77
N ILE A 346 9.51 3.23 24.38
CA ILE A 346 9.67 1.96 23.67
C ILE A 346 8.69 0.95 24.27
N VAL A 347 7.85 0.37 23.41
CA VAL A 347 6.81 -0.60 23.82
C VAL A 347 7.15 -1.97 23.25
N THR A 348 7.40 -2.95 24.11
CA THR A 348 7.62 -4.33 23.67
C THR A 348 6.31 -4.99 23.31
N LEU A 349 6.29 -5.69 22.18
CA LEU A 349 5.11 -6.40 21.71
C LEU A 349 5.20 -7.90 22.06
N PRO A 350 4.05 -8.59 22.21
CA PRO A 350 4.03 -10.03 22.30
C PRO A 350 4.73 -10.70 21.12
N SER A 351 5.27 -11.91 21.32
CA SER A 351 5.81 -12.71 20.23
C SER A 351 4.71 -13.22 19.31
N GLN A 352 5.10 -13.62 18.08
CA GLN A 352 4.21 -14.25 17.09
C GLN A 352 3.05 -13.36 16.60
N LEU A 353 3.21 -12.05 16.60
CA LEU A 353 2.22 -11.14 16.01
C LEU A 353 2.29 -11.11 14.48
N PHE A 354 3.47 -11.29 13.91
CA PHE A 354 3.65 -11.38 12.45
C PHE A 354 3.39 -12.82 11.99
N PHE A 355 2.61 -12.99 10.93
CA PHE A 355 2.17 -14.29 10.43
C PHE A 355 3.31 -15.27 10.14
N ASN A 356 4.44 -14.78 9.60
CA ASN A 356 5.53 -15.63 9.13
C ASN A 356 6.86 -15.44 9.87
N VAL A 357 6.88 -14.62 10.93
CA VAL A 357 8.11 -14.29 11.65
C VAL A 357 7.89 -14.37 13.16
N ALA A 358 8.60 -15.29 13.80
CA ALA A 358 8.57 -15.44 15.26
C ALA A 358 9.45 -14.42 15.99
N ILE A 359 10.00 -13.42 15.29
CA ILE A 359 10.91 -12.43 15.88
C ILE A 359 10.10 -11.51 16.81
N PRO A 360 10.48 -11.41 18.09
CA PRO A 360 9.87 -10.45 19.01
C PRO A 360 10.18 -9.03 18.55
N CYS A 361 9.18 -8.16 18.55
CA CYS A 361 9.27 -6.79 18.07
C CYS A 361 8.97 -5.77 19.17
N CYS A 362 9.37 -4.55 18.95
CA CYS A 362 9.03 -3.40 19.77
C CYS A 362 8.65 -2.20 18.89
N LEU A 363 7.87 -1.31 19.47
CA LEU A 363 7.58 0.02 18.91
C LEU A 363 8.54 1.03 19.54
N TRP A 364 9.12 1.82 18.69
CA TRP A 364 9.95 2.97 19.07
C TRP A 364 9.20 4.25 18.77
#